data_367107092ae4f600653a12dae0cdc8f1
#
_entry.id   367107092ae4f600653a12dae0cdc8f1
#
_cell.length_a   1.000
_cell.length_b   1.000
_cell.length_c   1.000
_cell.angle_alpha   90.00
_cell.angle_beta   90.00
_cell.angle_gamma   90.00
#
_symmetry.space_group_name_H-M   'P 1'
#
loop_
_entity.id
_entity.type
_entity.pdbx_description
1 polymer ?
#
loop_
_entity_poly.entity_id
_entity_poly.type
_entity_poly.pdbx_seq_one_letter_code
_entity_poly.pdbx_strand_id
1 'polypeptide(L)'
;MKKVALYLQSVFYVAAGVNHFRKPTAYFGLIPPYLPWPTFINTMAGMAEIIFGLLLVFTATRKWAAYGIILMLVAFIPAHIYFIQIGGCVPGGLCFPLWVGWLRLLIIHPLLWMWAWWCRK
;
A
#
# COMPACT_ATOMS: atom_id res chain seq x y z
N MET A 1 -23.63 -4.87 -2.21
CA MET A 1 -22.25 -5.39 -2.40
C MET A 1 -21.21 -4.29 -2.45
N LYS A 2 -21.49 -3.17 -3.14
CA LYS A 2 -20.53 -2.08 -3.24
C LYS A 2 -20.19 -1.45 -1.88
N LYS A 3 -21.17 -1.29 -1.00
CA LYS A 3 -20.92 -0.76 0.36
C LYS A 3 -20.01 -1.68 1.17
N VAL A 4 -20.22 -2.99 1.06
CA VAL A 4 -19.37 -3.97 1.76
C VAL A 4 -17.94 -3.88 1.24
N ALA A 5 -17.76 -3.82 -0.08
CA ALA A 5 -16.44 -3.68 -0.68
C ALA A 5 -15.75 -2.38 -0.25
N LEU A 6 -16.51 -1.29 -0.16
CA LEU A 6 -16.00 0.00 0.28
C LEU A 6 -15.48 -0.05 1.72
N TYR A 7 -16.27 -0.60 2.64
CA TYR A 7 -15.87 -0.69 4.03
C TYR A 7 -14.71 -1.66 4.23
N LEU A 8 -14.69 -2.77 3.48
CA LEU A 8 -13.55 -3.68 3.52
C LEU A 8 -12.28 -3.00 3.05
N GLN A 9 -12.36 -2.18 1.99
CA GLN A 9 -11.22 -1.43 1.51
C GLN A 9 -10.74 -0.41 2.55
N SER A 10 -11.68 0.30 3.19
CA SER A 10 -11.35 1.26 4.24
C SER A 10 -10.60 0.57 5.38
N VAL A 11 -11.12 -0.53 5.89
CA VAL A 11 -10.48 -1.30 6.96
C VAL A 11 -9.11 -1.81 6.54
N PHE A 12 -9.01 -2.31 5.30
CA PHE A 12 -7.74 -2.82 4.77
C PHE A 12 -6.66 -1.75 4.80
N TYR A 13 -6.94 -0.54 4.29
CA TYR A 13 -5.94 0.52 4.23
C TYR A 13 -5.62 1.10 5.60
N VAL A 14 -6.61 1.25 6.48
CA VAL A 14 -6.36 1.70 7.85
C VAL A 14 -5.47 0.70 8.58
N ALA A 15 -5.77 -0.58 8.46
CA ALA A 15 -4.96 -1.63 9.10
C ALA A 15 -3.54 -1.66 8.51
N ALA A 16 -3.41 -1.54 7.20
CA ALA A 16 -2.10 -1.51 6.54
C ALA A 16 -1.29 -0.30 6.98
N GLY A 17 -1.93 0.86 7.08
CA GLY A 17 -1.27 2.08 7.55
C GLY A 17 -0.81 1.97 9.00
N VAL A 18 -1.65 1.44 9.87
CA VAL A 18 -1.27 1.19 11.26
C VAL A 18 -0.08 0.24 11.34
N ASN A 19 -0.05 -0.76 10.46
CA ASN A 19 1.06 -1.73 10.44
C ASN A 19 2.40 -1.08 10.11
N HIS A 20 2.42 0.01 9.33
CA HIS A 20 3.64 0.77 9.08
C HIS A 20 4.27 1.33 10.36
N PHE A 21 3.43 1.72 11.33
CA PHE A 21 3.91 2.25 12.60
C PHE A 21 4.19 1.15 13.62
N ARG A 22 3.50 0.03 13.50
CA ARG A 22 3.64 -1.09 14.41
C ARG A 22 4.93 -1.88 14.16
N LYS A 23 5.29 -2.06 12.88
CA LYS A 23 6.48 -2.80 12.48
C LYS A 23 7.25 -2.03 11.40
N PRO A 24 7.81 -0.86 11.73
CA PRO A 24 8.48 -0.03 10.72
C PRO A 24 9.70 -0.70 10.11
N THR A 25 10.43 -1.53 10.86
CA THR A 25 11.63 -2.20 10.35
C THR A 25 11.32 -3.14 9.18
N ALA A 26 10.12 -3.74 9.15
CA ALA A 26 9.72 -4.60 8.05
C ALA A 26 9.59 -3.82 6.74
N TYR A 27 9.19 -2.54 6.82
CA TYR A 27 9.02 -1.69 5.65
C TYR A 27 10.31 -1.00 5.22
N PHE A 28 11.21 -0.72 6.17
CA PHE A 28 12.50 -0.09 5.84
C PHE A 28 13.28 -0.94 4.84
N GLY A 29 13.25 -2.25 4.98
CA GLY A 29 13.92 -3.15 4.05
C GLY A 29 13.31 -3.19 2.65
N LEU A 30 12.07 -2.70 2.49
CA LEU A 30 11.38 -2.62 1.21
C LEU A 30 11.63 -1.30 0.49
N ILE A 31 12.13 -0.28 1.18
CA ILE A 31 12.41 1.01 0.58
C ILE A 31 13.74 0.93 -0.16
N PRO A 32 13.78 1.22 -1.48
CA PRO A 32 15.04 1.14 -2.23
C PRO A 32 16.12 2.04 -1.63
N PRO A 33 17.40 1.60 -1.63
CA PRO A 33 18.49 2.38 -1.02
C PRO A 33 18.72 3.74 -1.69
N TYR A 34 18.31 3.91 -2.95
CA TYR A 34 18.46 5.18 -3.65
C TYR A 34 17.45 6.24 -3.21
N LEU A 35 16.44 5.84 -2.43
CA LEU A 35 15.47 6.80 -1.87
C LEU A 35 15.97 7.28 -0.51
N PRO A 36 16.02 8.61 -0.30
CA PRO A 36 16.45 9.16 0.99
C PRO A 36 15.35 9.09 2.04
N TRP A 37 15.75 9.19 3.29
CA TRP A 37 14.86 9.29 4.45
C TRP A 37 13.82 8.18 4.54
N PRO A 38 14.25 6.91 4.74
CA PRO A 38 13.31 5.79 4.81
C PRO A 38 12.28 5.94 5.94
N THR A 39 12.66 6.52 7.07
CA THR A 39 11.71 6.75 8.18
C THR A 39 10.61 7.72 7.76
N PHE A 40 10.97 8.80 7.06
CA PHE A 40 10.00 9.77 6.56
C PHE A 40 9.06 9.14 5.53
N ILE A 41 9.63 8.38 4.58
CA ILE A 41 8.84 7.70 3.55
C ILE A 41 7.85 6.72 4.18
N ASN A 42 8.31 5.91 5.13
CA ASN A 42 7.45 4.95 5.81
C ASN A 42 6.33 5.65 6.59
N THR A 43 6.65 6.73 7.29
CA THR A 43 5.67 7.51 8.04
C THR A 43 4.62 8.09 7.12
N MET A 44 5.04 8.71 6.01
CA MET A 44 4.12 9.31 5.05
C MET A 44 3.22 8.27 4.39
N ALA A 45 3.79 7.10 4.05
CA ALA A 45 3.02 6.01 3.47
C ALA A 45 1.95 5.50 4.43
N GLY A 46 2.33 5.28 5.69
CA GLY A 46 1.38 4.82 6.71
C GLY A 46 0.28 5.82 6.98
N MET A 47 0.62 7.11 7.09
CA MET A 47 -0.37 8.17 7.29
C MET A 47 -1.32 8.29 6.09
N ALA A 48 -0.78 8.22 4.87
CA ALA A 48 -1.59 8.29 3.66
C ALA A 48 -2.60 7.15 3.62
N GLU A 49 -2.18 5.94 3.94
CA GLU A 49 -3.08 4.77 3.96
C GLU A 49 -4.20 4.95 4.98
N ILE A 50 -3.88 5.42 6.19
CA ILE A 50 -4.89 5.66 7.22
C ILE A 50 -5.86 6.76 6.79
N ILE A 51 -5.33 7.88 6.33
CA ILE A 51 -6.15 9.05 5.96
C ILE A 51 -7.06 8.69 4.78
N PHE A 52 -6.53 8.12 3.72
CA PHE A 52 -7.34 7.77 2.56
C PHE A 52 -8.34 6.66 2.88
N GLY A 53 -7.94 5.69 3.72
CA GLY A 53 -8.86 4.66 4.18
C GLY A 53 -10.05 5.23 4.92
N LEU A 54 -9.82 6.17 5.83
CA LEU A 54 -10.90 6.83 6.58
C LEU A 54 -11.75 7.70 5.68
N LEU A 55 -11.15 8.45 4.77
CA LEU A 55 -11.89 9.35 3.87
C LEU A 55 -12.77 8.62 2.87
N LEU A 56 -12.49 7.36 2.60
CA LEU A 56 -13.35 6.54 1.72
C LEU A 56 -14.77 6.39 2.28
N VAL A 57 -14.93 6.40 3.59
CA VAL A 57 -16.22 6.18 4.25
C VAL A 57 -17.19 7.33 3.96
N PHE A 58 -16.67 8.54 3.85
CA PHE A 58 -17.50 9.74 3.69
C PHE A 58 -17.76 10.02 2.22
N THR A 59 -19.04 10.19 1.87
CA THR A 59 -19.47 10.43 0.49
C THR A 59 -18.78 11.66 -0.12
N ALA A 60 -18.62 12.73 0.67
CA ALA A 60 -18.04 13.99 0.18
C ALA A 60 -16.57 13.85 -0.24
N THR A 61 -15.81 12.96 0.42
CA THR A 61 -14.36 12.81 0.19
C THR A 61 -13.99 11.53 -0.53
N ARG A 62 -14.94 10.62 -0.73
CA ARG A 62 -14.70 9.28 -1.27
C ARG A 62 -13.96 9.30 -2.61
N LYS A 63 -14.41 10.13 -3.53
CA LYS A 63 -13.80 10.23 -4.86
C LYS A 63 -12.34 10.63 -4.77
N TRP A 64 -12.04 11.63 -3.96
CA TRP A 64 -10.68 12.11 -3.78
C TRP A 64 -9.80 11.10 -3.05
N ALA A 65 -10.37 10.42 -2.05
CA ALA A 65 -9.66 9.35 -1.35
C ALA A 65 -9.31 8.21 -2.30
N ALA A 66 -10.23 7.81 -3.17
CA ALA A 66 -9.97 6.76 -4.15
C ALA A 66 -8.85 7.15 -5.11
N TYR A 67 -8.85 8.37 -5.61
CA TYR A 67 -7.77 8.86 -6.46
C TYR A 67 -6.44 8.92 -5.71
N GLY A 68 -6.48 9.34 -4.43
CA GLY A 68 -5.29 9.33 -3.59
C GLY A 68 -4.71 7.94 -3.41
N ILE A 69 -5.57 6.94 -3.22
CA ILE A 69 -5.14 5.55 -3.11
C ILE A 69 -4.48 5.09 -4.42
N ILE A 70 -5.04 5.43 -5.56
CA ILE A 70 -4.47 5.06 -6.86
C ILE A 70 -3.09 5.67 -7.02
N LEU A 71 -2.91 6.96 -6.69
CA LEU A 71 -1.61 7.61 -6.74
C LEU A 71 -0.62 6.98 -5.76
N MET A 72 -1.09 6.64 -4.57
CA MET A 72 -0.26 5.97 -3.56
C MET A 72 0.23 4.61 -4.05
N LEU A 73 -0.64 3.85 -4.71
CA LEU A 73 -0.26 2.56 -5.29
C LEU A 73 0.79 2.72 -6.39
N VAL A 74 0.69 3.77 -7.19
CA VAL A 74 1.74 4.09 -8.18
C VAL A 74 3.06 4.38 -7.47
N ALA A 75 3.02 5.14 -6.38
CA ALA A 75 4.22 5.49 -5.62
C ALA A 75 4.84 4.26 -4.95
N PHE A 76 4.08 3.21 -4.71
CA PHE A 76 4.59 1.97 -4.10
C PHE A 76 5.24 1.03 -5.10
N ILE A 77 5.10 1.27 -6.41
CA ILE A 77 5.69 0.40 -7.43
C ILE A 77 7.21 0.23 -7.24
N PRO A 78 8.01 1.28 -6.98
CA PRO A 78 9.44 1.09 -6.74
C PRO A 78 9.76 0.10 -5.62
N ALA A 79 8.96 0.09 -4.54
CA ALA A 79 9.16 -0.85 -3.44
C ALA A 79 8.88 -2.28 -3.87
N HIS A 80 7.84 -2.52 -4.68
CA HIS A 80 7.54 -3.85 -5.19
C HIS A 80 8.61 -4.35 -6.16
N ILE A 81 9.12 -3.47 -7.01
CA ILE A 81 10.21 -3.80 -7.93
C ILE A 81 11.47 -4.15 -7.13
N TYR A 82 11.78 -3.34 -6.14
CA TYR A 82 12.95 -3.58 -5.28
C TYR A 82 12.85 -4.92 -4.55
N PHE A 83 11.65 -5.27 -4.05
CA PHE A 83 11.41 -6.56 -3.41
C PHE A 83 11.78 -7.73 -4.34
N ILE A 84 11.43 -7.61 -5.61
CA ILE A 84 11.79 -8.62 -6.62
C ILE A 84 13.31 -8.62 -6.85
N GLN A 85 13.93 -7.45 -6.93
CA GLN A 85 15.36 -7.31 -7.18
C GLN A 85 16.21 -7.95 -6.08
N ILE A 86 15.77 -7.89 -4.83
CA ILE A 86 16.49 -8.50 -3.72
C ILE A 86 16.13 -9.97 -3.52
N GLY A 87 15.39 -10.58 -4.47
CA GLY A 87 15.07 -11.99 -4.42
C GLY A 87 13.95 -12.38 -3.45
N GLY A 88 13.16 -11.41 -3.00
CA GLY A 88 12.04 -11.65 -2.09
C GLY A 88 12.44 -11.77 -0.63
N CYS A 89 13.70 -11.57 -0.30
CA CYS A 89 14.20 -11.66 1.07
C CYS A 89 14.53 -10.28 1.59
N VAL A 90 13.74 -9.79 2.55
CA VAL A 90 13.89 -8.46 3.11
C VAL A 90 14.96 -8.49 4.22
N PRO A 91 16.01 -7.67 4.14
CA PRO A 91 17.02 -7.61 5.21
C PRO A 91 16.38 -7.28 6.56
N GLY A 92 16.62 -8.13 7.55
CA GLY A 92 16.02 -7.96 8.88
C GLY A 92 14.55 -8.28 8.96
N GLY A 93 13.95 -8.80 7.90
CA GLY A 93 12.53 -9.13 7.83
C GLY A 93 12.29 -10.54 7.32
N LEU A 94 11.11 -10.73 6.71
CA LEU A 94 10.68 -12.03 6.21
C LEU A 94 11.27 -12.32 4.83
N CYS A 95 11.52 -13.58 4.56
CA CYS A 95 11.92 -14.05 3.23
C CYS A 95 10.74 -14.80 2.60
N PHE A 96 10.47 -14.47 1.32
CA PHE A 96 9.39 -15.10 0.56
C PHE A 96 9.96 -15.65 -0.75
N PRO A 97 9.31 -16.69 -1.34
CA PRO A 97 9.67 -17.13 -2.67
C PRO A 97 9.52 -15.98 -3.68
N LEU A 98 10.36 -15.98 -4.71
CA LEU A 98 10.38 -14.89 -5.70
C LEU A 98 9.03 -14.70 -6.39
N TRP A 99 8.27 -15.78 -6.60
CA TRP A 99 6.95 -15.70 -7.24
C TRP A 99 5.96 -14.82 -6.45
N VAL A 100 6.15 -14.70 -5.13
CA VAL A 100 5.31 -13.81 -4.30
C VAL A 100 5.47 -12.36 -4.73
N GLY A 101 6.70 -11.93 -5.03
CA GLY A 101 6.96 -10.57 -5.52
C GLY A 101 6.26 -10.30 -6.84
N TRP A 102 6.34 -11.24 -7.78
CA TRP A 102 5.66 -11.11 -9.07
C TRP A 102 4.14 -11.10 -8.91
N LEU A 103 3.61 -11.96 -8.03
CA LEU A 103 2.18 -11.99 -7.73
C LEU A 103 1.70 -10.64 -7.21
N ARG A 104 2.44 -10.05 -6.27
CA ARG A 104 2.08 -8.75 -5.68
C ARG A 104 2.08 -7.65 -6.73
N LEU A 105 3.08 -7.62 -7.60
CA LEU A 105 3.21 -6.54 -8.58
C LEU A 105 2.24 -6.71 -9.74
N LEU A 106 2.07 -7.93 -10.28
CA LEU A 106 1.35 -8.14 -11.52
C LEU A 106 -0.14 -8.45 -11.32
N ILE A 107 -0.53 -8.95 -10.15
CA ILE A 107 -1.91 -9.37 -9.88
C ILE A 107 -2.54 -8.56 -8.75
N ILE A 108 -1.94 -8.57 -7.57
CA ILE A 108 -2.54 -7.92 -6.40
C ILE A 108 -2.59 -6.40 -6.59
N HIS A 109 -1.52 -5.80 -7.06
CA HIS A 109 -1.45 -4.36 -7.24
C HIS A 109 -2.48 -3.82 -8.24
N PRO A 110 -2.63 -4.42 -9.45
CA PRO A 110 -3.69 -4.02 -10.36
C PRO A 110 -5.11 -4.25 -9.81
N LEU A 111 -5.31 -5.32 -9.02
CA LEU A 111 -6.60 -5.58 -8.40
C LEU A 111 -6.95 -4.50 -7.38
N LEU A 112 -5.96 -4.00 -6.64
CA LEU A 112 -6.16 -2.89 -5.70
C LEU A 112 -6.53 -1.61 -6.45
N TRP A 113 -5.91 -1.35 -7.59
CA TRP A 113 -6.28 -0.21 -8.45
C TRP A 113 -7.73 -0.30 -8.91
N MET A 114 -8.13 -1.46 -9.40
CA MET A 114 -9.50 -1.68 -9.87
C MET A 114 -10.50 -1.52 -8.73
N TRP A 115 -10.15 -1.99 -7.55
CA TRP A 115 -10.99 -1.86 -6.36
C TRP A 115 -11.20 -0.38 -5.99
N ALA A 116 -10.12 0.40 -5.94
CA ALA A 116 -10.20 1.83 -5.65
C ALA A 116 -11.01 2.56 -6.72
N TRP A 117 -10.79 2.24 -7.98
CA TRP A 117 -11.54 2.84 -9.09
C TRP A 117 -13.03 2.54 -8.98
N TRP A 118 -13.38 1.31 -8.63
CA TRP A 118 -14.76 0.92 -8.48
C TRP A 118 -15.43 1.63 -7.30
N CYS A 119 -14.71 1.84 -6.22
CA CYS A 119 -15.25 2.44 -5.00
C CYS A 119 -15.25 3.97 -5.01
N ARG A 120 -14.76 4.62 -6.08
CA ARG A 120 -14.64 6.08 -6.12
C ARG A 120 -15.97 6.83 -6.09
N LYS A 121 -17.05 6.18 -6.41
CA LYS A 121 -18.39 6.80 -6.44
C LYS A 121 -19.20 6.51 -5.17
#